data_dd54b96c77f6f67245a76cdf3f33635f
#
_entry.id   dd54b96c77f6f67245a76cdf3f33635f
#
_cell.length_a   1.000
_cell.length_b   1.000
_cell.length_c   1.000
_cell.angle_alpha   90.00
_cell.angle_beta   90.00
_cell.angle_gamma   90.00
#
_symmetry.space_group_name_H-M   'P 1'
#
loop_
_entity.id
_entity.type
_entity.pdbx_description
1 polymer ?
#
loop_
_entity_poly.entity_id
_entity_poly.type
_entity_poly.pdbx_seq_one_letter_code
_entity_poly.pdbx_strand_id
1 'polypeptide(L)'
;MLIPTLLLLFASLATPQPQALNIPDTPAGHTLKAWLDAFNSGDRATEEKYLKTYDPERSLDDEMRFRGMTGGFILTQILKSDPERIEFMVKERNSDTIAIGKMEVKPGEPAKVASFGLRAVPSGTKDADLSFKIDAATRAKVIDGAVAALNDIYVFPETAKKMEEAVRAHQRKGDYDAISDGDDFAKRLTPSVTLKNAKRWSV
;
A
#
# COMPACT_ATOMS: atom_id res chain seq x y z
N MET A 1 -51.43 -44.85 -32.83
CA MET A 1 -50.06 -45.07 -32.34
C MET A 1 -49.42 -43.69 -32.20
N LEU A 2 -49.46 -43.09 -30.99
CA LEU A 2 -48.90 -41.77 -30.69
C LEU A 2 -47.51 -41.95 -30.09
N ILE A 3 -46.49 -41.39 -30.70
CA ILE A 3 -45.12 -41.38 -30.22
C ILE A 3 -44.96 -40.08 -29.41
N PRO A 4 -44.56 -40.09 -28.12
CA PRO A 4 -44.27 -38.88 -27.39
C PRO A 4 -42.84 -38.40 -27.71
N THR A 5 -42.76 -37.18 -28.21
CA THR A 5 -41.49 -36.49 -28.43
C THR A 5 -40.93 -36.02 -27.08
N LEU A 6 -39.82 -36.62 -26.66
CA LEU A 6 -39.08 -36.23 -25.44
C LEU A 6 -38.22 -34.99 -25.71
N LEU A 7 -38.64 -33.85 -25.14
CA LEU A 7 -37.88 -32.60 -25.22
C LEU A 7 -36.79 -32.61 -24.15
N LEU A 8 -35.53 -32.82 -24.56
CA LEU A 8 -34.37 -32.71 -23.67
C LEU A 8 -34.01 -31.22 -23.46
N LEU A 9 -34.31 -30.68 -22.28
CA LEU A 9 -33.82 -29.41 -21.82
C LEU A 9 -32.36 -29.53 -21.45
N PHE A 10 -31.43 -28.98 -22.28
CA PHE A 10 -30.05 -28.75 -21.91
C PHE A 10 -29.98 -27.53 -21.00
N ALA A 11 -29.86 -27.72 -19.69
CA ALA A 11 -29.48 -26.65 -18.77
C ALA A 11 -28.00 -26.35 -18.98
N SER A 12 -27.69 -25.23 -19.64
CA SER A 12 -26.33 -24.68 -19.70
C SER A 12 -25.88 -24.29 -18.30
N LEU A 13 -24.96 -25.08 -17.74
CA LEU A 13 -24.20 -24.68 -16.55
C LEU A 13 -23.25 -23.56 -16.96
N ALA A 14 -23.66 -22.32 -16.75
CA ALA A 14 -22.79 -21.17 -16.87
C ALA A 14 -21.68 -21.30 -15.81
N THR A 15 -20.47 -21.66 -16.22
CA THR A 15 -19.27 -21.54 -15.37
C THR A 15 -19.12 -20.07 -14.98
N PRO A 16 -18.95 -19.73 -13.68
CA PRO A 16 -18.68 -18.38 -13.27
C PRO A 16 -17.36 -17.95 -13.92
N GLN A 17 -17.42 -17.01 -14.86
CA GLN A 17 -16.22 -16.32 -15.35
C GLN A 17 -15.60 -15.57 -14.18
N PRO A 18 -14.25 -15.62 -13.99
CA PRO A 18 -13.59 -14.77 -13.04
C PRO A 18 -13.93 -13.32 -13.40
N GLN A 19 -14.64 -12.64 -12.51
CA GLN A 19 -14.93 -11.21 -12.66
C GLN A 19 -13.58 -10.48 -12.72
N ALA A 20 -13.30 -9.83 -13.84
CA ALA A 20 -12.16 -8.95 -13.95
C ALA A 20 -12.24 -7.92 -12.83
N LEU A 21 -11.22 -7.86 -11.99
CA LEU A 21 -11.16 -6.91 -10.88
C LEU A 21 -11.24 -5.50 -11.48
N ASN A 22 -12.29 -4.78 -11.16
CA ASN A 22 -12.47 -3.42 -11.68
C ASN A 22 -11.61 -2.45 -10.86
N ILE A 23 -10.58 -1.89 -11.50
CA ILE A 23 -9.79 -0.82 -10.89
C ILE A 23 -10.67 0.44 -10.89
N PRO A 24 -10.82 1.13 -9.74
CA PRO A 24 -11.64 2.32 -9.63
C PRO A 24 -11.24 3.43 -10.60
N ASP A 25 -12.22 4.13 -11.14
CA ASP A 25 -12.04 5.27 -12.04
C ASP A 25 -11.66 6.53 -11.25
N THR A 26 -10.43 6.53 -10.74
CA THR A 26 -9.83 7.60 -9.95
C THR A 26 -8.42 7.90 -10.46
N PRO A 27 -7.85 9.09 -10.19
CA PRO A 27 -6.46 9.39 -10.57
C PRO A 27 -5.46 8.34 -10.08
N ALA A 28 -5.59 7.87 -8.83
CA ALA A 28 -4.75 6.80 -8.28
C ALA A 28 -5.01 5.46 -8.97
N GLY A 29 -6.28 5.15 -9.30
CA GLY A 29 -6.65 3.94 -10.03
C GLY A 29 -6.09 3.91 -11.45
N HIS A 30 -6.15 5.04 -12.18
CA HIS A 30 -5.56 5.17 -13.52
C HIS A 30 -4.04 4.97 -13.49
N THR A 31 -3.37 5.56 -12.48
CA THR A 31 -1.92 5.40 -12.32
C THR A 31 -1.54 3.97 -11.96
N LEU A 32 -2.30 3.30 -11.09
CA LEU A 32 -2.13 1.88 -10.79
C LEU A 32 -2.29 1.01 -12.04
N LYS A 33 -3.34 1.26 -12.84
CA LYS A 33 -3.57 0.52 -14.08
C LYS A 33 -2.41 0.71 -15.05
N ALA A 34 -1.95 1.95 -15.23
CA ALA A 34 -0.83 2.26 -16.11
C ALA A 34 0.46 1.56 -15.66
N TRP A 35 0.73 1.51 -14.34
CA TRP A 35 1.85 0.77 -13.79
C TRP A 35 1.74 -0.73 -14.05
N LEU A 36 0.59 -1.34 -13.76
CA LEU A 36 0.39 -2.78 -13.99
C LEU A 36 0.56 -3.14 -15.46
N ASP A 37 0.03 -2.34 -16.37
CA ASP A 37 0.13 -2.56 -17.82
C ASP A 37 1.58 -2.47 -18.28
N ALA A 38 2.33 -1.45 -17.86
CA ALA A 38 3.73 -1.24 -18.23
C ALA A 38 4.63 -2.33 -17.62
N PHE A 39 4.58 -2.51 -16.32
CA PHE A 39 5.39 -3.49 -15.58
C PHE A 39 5.15 -4.93 -16.08
N ASN A 40 3.88 -5.29 -16.33
CA ASN A 40 3.52 -6.62 -16.81
C ASN A 40 3.89 -6.87 -18.27
N SER A 41 4.09 -5.83 -19.08
CA SER A 41 4.56 -5.98 -20.46
C SER A 41 5.95 -6.61 -20.53
N GLY A 42 6.80 -6.31 -19.55
CA GLY A 42 8.22 -6.70 -19.55
C GLY A 42 9.03 -5.98 -20.61
N ASP A 43 8.43 -5.03 -21.33
CA ASP A 43 9.09 -4.24 -22.37
C ASP A 43 9.71 -2.98 -21.78
N ARG A 44 11.02 -2.83 -21.96
CA ARG A 44 11.80 -1.73 -21.41
C ARG A 44 11.33 -0.34 -21.89
N ALA A 45 10.93 -0.25 -23.17
CA ALA A 45 10.47 1.03 -23.72
C ALA A 45 9.12 1.44 -23.17
N THR A 46 8.24 0.48 -22.95
CA THR A 46 6.93 0.68 -22.32
C THR A 46 7.10 1.12 -20.85
N GLU A 47 7.99 0.47 -20.11
CA GLU A 47 8.30 0.83 -18.72
C GLU A 47 8.92 2.23 -18.65
N GLU A 48 9.88 2.55 -19.50
CA GLU A 48 10.49 3.88 -19.56
C GLU A 48 9.45 4.97 -19.85
N LYS A 49 8.49 4.71 -20.74
CA LYS A 49 7.39 5.64 -21.02
C LYS A 49 6.51 5.86 -19.80
N TYR A 50 6.18 4.78 -19.09
CA TYR A 50 5.42 4.89 -17.84
C TYR A 50 6.17 5.75 -16.81
N LEU A 51 7.43 5.45 -16.55
CA LEU A 51 8.23 6.17 -15.56
C LEU A 51 8.34 7.66 -15.92
N LYS A 52 8.66 8.02 -17.15
CA LYS A 52 8.70 9.42 -17.61
C LYS A 52 7.36 10.15 -17.39
N THR A 53 6.27 9.41 -17.55
CA THR A 53 4.92 9.98 -17.48
C THR A 53 4.41 10.10 -16.05
N TYR A 54 4.64 9.10 -15.19
CA TYR A 54 3.99 8.98 -13.89
C TYR A 54 4.95 9.00 -12.69
N ASP A 55 6.16 8.46 -12.82
CA ASP A 55 7.12 8.29 -11.71
C ASP A 55 8.58 8.55 -12.15
N PRO A 56 8.92 9.81 -12.55
CA PRO A 56 10.21 10.10 -13.16
C PRO A 56 11.41 9.98 -12.22
N GLU A 57 11.18 9.86 -10.91
CA GLU A 57 12.25 9.70 -9.91
C GLU A 57 12.67 8.24 -9.72
N ARG A 58 11.90 7.29 -10.24
CA ARG A 58 12.17 5.85 -10.11
C ARG A 58 13.15 5.36 -11.18
N SER A 59 14.04 4.45 -10.78
CA SER A 59 15.05 3.89 -11.66
C SER A 59 14.47 2.83 -12.59
N LEU A 60 14.61 3.01 -13.90
CA LEU A 60 14.21 2.04 -14.90
C LEU A 60 14.95 0.70 -14.75
N ASP A 61 16.25 0.72 -14.44
CA ASP A 61 17.04 -0.49 -14.29
C ASP A 61 16.60 -1.31 -13.06
N ASP A 62 16.20 -0.65 -11.99
CA ASP A 62 15.69 -1.32 -10.79
C ASP A 62 14.30 -1.92 -11.06
N GLU A 63 13.42 -1.21 -11.77
CA GLU A 63 12.10 -1.73 -12.17
C GLU A 63 12.25 -2.95 -13.08
N MET A 64 13.13 -2.89 -14.08
CA MET A 64 13.37 -4.04 -14.98
C MET A 64 13.96 -5.25 -14.24
N ARG A 65 14.87 -5.02 -13.28
CA ARG A 65 15.42 -6.08 -12.42
C ARG A 65 14.31 -6.69 -11.56
N PHE A 66 13.49 -5.86 -10.91
CA PHE A 66 12.37 -6.29 -10.09
C PHE A 66 11.34 -7.07 -10.92
N ARG A 67 11.04 -6.59 -12.13
CA ARG A 67 10.19 -7.32 -13.09
C ARG A 67 10.74 -8.70 -13.43
N GLY A 68 12.06 -8.81 -13.63
CA GLY A 68 12.72 -10.10 -13.90
C GLY A 68 12.59 -11.08 -12.73
N MET A 69 12.66 -10.60 -11.50
CA MET A 69 12.52 -11.41 -10.28
C MET A 69 11.09 -11.90 -10.07
N THR A 70 10.11 -11.02 -10.19
CA THR A 70 8.71 -11.32 -9.87
C THR A 70 7.91 -11.95 -11.02
N GLY A 71 8.40 -11.82 -12.24
CA GLY A 71 7.66 -12.23 -13.45
C GLY A 71 6.46 -11.32 -13.77
N GLY A 72 6.28 -10.23 -13.03
CA GLY A 72 5.11 -9.35 -13.05
C GLY A 72 4.09 -9.72 -11.99
N PHE A 73 2.97 -9.02 -12.01
CA PHE A 73 1.96 -9.11 -10.97
C PHE A 73 0.56 -9.40 -11.53
N ILE A 74 -0.21 -10.13 -10.75
CA ILE A 74 -1.65 -10.32 -10.94
C ILE A 74 -2.32 -9.52 -9.83
N LEU A 75 -3.13 -8.52 -10.19
CA LEU A 75 -3.97 -7.81 -9.22
C LEU A 75 -5.03 -8.76 -8.69
N THR A 76 -5.09 -8.95 -7.38
CA THR A 76 -6.02 -9.89 -6.72
C THR A 76 -7.12 -9.17 -5.96
N GLN A 77 -6.88 -7.96 -5.46
CA GLN A 77 -7.86 -7.21 -4.70
C GLN A 77 -7.54 -5.70 -4.67
N ILE A 78 -8.58 -4.86 -4.62
CA ILE A 78 -8.49 -3.46 -4.19
C ILE A 78 -8.95 -3.40 -2.74
N LEU A 79 -8.06 -2.98 -1.84
CA LEU A 79 -8.32 -2.90 -0.39
C LEU A 79 -8.95 -1.56 0.00
N LYS A 80 -8.48 -0.47 -0.62
CA LYS A 80 -8.95 0.89 -0.39
C LYS A 80 -8.75 1.71 -1.66
N SER A 81 -9.67 2.64 -1.94
CA SER A 81 -9.52 3.57 -3.05
C SER A 81 -10.09 4.93 -2.67
N ASP A 82 -9.24 5.93 -2.73
CA ASP A 82 -9.55 7.37 -2.65
C ASP A 82 -9.03 8.04 -3.95
N PRO A 83 -9.40 9.26 -4.28
CA PRO A 83 -8.93 9.91 -5.51
C PRO A 83 -7.40 9.93 -5.67
N GLU A 84 -6.68 10.17 -4.58
CA GLU A 84 -5.22 10.34 -4.57
C GLU A 84 -4.47 9.15 -3.95
N ARG A 85 -5.18 8.12 -3.49
CA ARG A 85 -4.59 6.95 -2.82
C ARG A 85 -5.31 5.67 -3.19
N ILE A 86 -4.53 4.63 -3.49
CA ILE A 86 -5.07 3.28 -3.70
C ILE A 86 -4.21 2.25 -2.97
N GLU A 87 -4.87 1.33 -2.27
CA GLU A 87 -4.26 0.17 -1.63
C GLU A 87 -4.81 -1.09 -2.29
N PHE A 88 -3.93 -2.02 -2.60
CA PHE A 88 -4.27 -3.18 -3.40
C PHE A 88 -3.42 -4.39 -3.02
N MET A 89 -3.88 -5.56 -3.42
CA MET A 89 -3.11 -6.80 -3.32
C MET A 89 -2.73 -7.30 -4.70
N VAL A 90 -1.51 -7.75 -4.81
CA VAL A 90 -0.98 -8.41 -6.00
C VAL A 90 -0.32 -9.73 -5.65
N LYS A 91 -0.36 -10.68 -6.58
CA LYS A 91 0.39 -11.93 -6.53
C LYS A 91 1.48 -11.90 -7.60
N GLU A 92 2.69 -12.32 -7.26
CA GLU A 92 3.76 -12.53 -8.24
C GLU A 92 3.40 -13.62 -9.23
N ARG A 93 3.83 -13.46 -10.48
CA ARG A 93 3.63 -14.49 -11.51
C ARG A 93 4.62 -15.64 -11.41
N ASN A 94 5.83 -15.37 -10.91
CA ASN A 94 6.90 -16.37 -10.79
C ASN A 94 6.87 -17.12 -9.44
N SER A 95 6.02 -16.72 -8.50
CA SER A 95 5.93 -17.34 -7.17
C SER A 95 4.52 -17.25 -6.60
N ASP A 96 4.34 -17.85 -5.42
CA ASP A 96 3.09 -17.70 -4.64
C ASP A 96 3.12 -16.49 -3.69
N THR A 97 4.12 -15.64 -3.81
CA THR A 97 4.24 -14.43 -2.99
C THR A 97 3.08 -13.48 -3.28
N ILE A 98 2.39 -13.10 -2.22
CA ILE A 98 1.38 -12.03 -2.23
C ILE A 98 2.03 -10.78 -1.66
N ALA A 99 1.74 -9.63 -2.24
CA ALA A 99 2.18 -8.34 -1.71
C ALA A 99 1.00 -7.37 -1.58
N ILE A 100 1.02 -6.56 -0.54
CA ILE A 100 0.16 -5.39 -0.41
C ILE A 100 0.89 -4.20 -1.02
N GLY A 101 0.22 -3.55 -1.96
CA GLY A 101 0.68 -2.33 -2.61
C GLY A 101 -0.06 -1.12 -2.07
N LYS A 102 0.66 -0.02 -1.97
CA LYS A 102 0.11 1.29 -1.67
C LYS A 102 0.69 2.30 -2.64
N MET A 103 -0.15 3.03 -3.31
CA MET A 103 0.21 4.10 -4.22
C MET A 103 -0.51 5.38 -3.82
N GLU A 104 0.24 6.46 -3.66
CA GLU A 104 -0.29 7.82 -3.49
C GLU A 104 0.15 8.65 -4.69
N VAL A 105 -0.75 9.50 -5.17
CA VAL A 105 -0.49 10.36 -6.33
C VAL A 105 -0.69 11.83 -5.97
N LYS A 106 0.04 12.70 -6.65
CA LYS A 106 -0.19 14.16 -6.64
C LYS A 106 -1.22 14.48 -7.72
N PRO A 107 -2.17 15.38 -7.45
CA PRO A 107 -3.12 15.84 -8.46
C PRO A 107 -2.42 16.37 -9.71
N GLY A 108 -3.00 16.11 -10.88
CA GLY A 108 -2.49 16.53 -12.19
C GLY A 108 -3.06 15.68 -13.31
N GLU A 109 -2.78 16.07 -14.56
CA GLU A 109 -3.16 15.31 -15.75
C GLU A 109 -1.93 15.02 -16.62
N PRO A 110 -1.39 13.81 -16.57
CA PRO A 110 -1.75 12.72 -15.65
C PRO A 110 -1.26 12.96 -14.21
N ALA A 111 -1.92 12.33 -13.25
CA ALA A 111 -1.49 12.34 -11.86
C ALA A 111 -0.11 11.68 -11.73
N LYS A 112 0.78 12.28 -10.93
CA LYS A 112 2.14 11.77 -10.71
C LYS A 112 2.22 10.96 -9.43
N VAL A 113 3.02 9.91 -9.42
CA VAL A 113 3.30 9.14 -8.19
C VAL A 113 3.97 10.06 -7.16
N ALA A 114 3.39 10.11 -5.97
CA ALA A 114 3.96 10.78 -4.81
C ALA A 114 4.70 9.78 -3.90
N SER A 115 4.13 8.59 -3.76
CA SER A 115 4.78 7.46 -3.10
C SER A 115 4.22 6.15 -3.66
N PHE A 116 5.09 5.15 -3.77
CA PHE A 116 4.71 3.80 -4.16
C PHE A 116 5.56 2.77 -3.42
N GLY A 117 4.90 1.78 -2.83
CA GLY A 117 5.56 0.68 -2.14
C GLY A 117 4.78 -0.62 -2.27
N LEU A 118 5.53 -1.72 -2.27
CA LEU A 118 5.01 -3.08 -2.18
C LEU A 118 5.63 -3.76 -0.96
N ARG A 119 4.82 -4.43 -0.18
CA ARG A 119 5.25 -5.20 0.98
C ARG A 119 4.77 -6.64 0.86
N ALA A 120 5.71 -7.57 0.79
CA ALA A 120 5.37 -8.99 0.79
C ALA A 120 4.60 -9.38 2.06
N VAL A 121 3.57 -10.21 1.88
CA VAL A 121 2.78 -10.76 2.97
C VAL A 121 3.38 -12.10 3.38
N PRO A 122 3.71 -12.30 4.66
CA PRO A 122 4.20 -13.60 5.14
C PRO A 122 3.20 -14.72 4.86
N SER A 123 3.71 -15.90 4.49
CA SER A 123 2.86 -17.08 4.26
C SER A 123 2.05 -17.40 5.52
N GLY A 124 0.76 -17.67 5.34
CA GLY A 124 -0.16 -17.99 6.45
C GLY A 124 -0.77 -16.77 7.16
N THR A 125 -0.49 -15.54 6.70
CA THR A 125 -1.17 -14.34 7.18
C THR A 125 -2.67 -14.45 6.90
N LYS A 126 -3.50 -14.23 7.91
CA LYS A 126 -4.97 -14.23 7.76
C LYS A 126 -5.45 -12.93 7.13
N ASP A 127 -6.59 -12.98 6.44
CA ASP A 127 -7.19 -11.79 5.80
C ASP A 127 -7.39 -10.62 6.78
N ALA A 128 -7.71 -10.92 8.06
CA ALA A 128 -7.83 -9.91 9.11
C ALA A 128 -6.52 -9.17 9.41
N ASP A 129 -5.38 -9.85 9.23
CA ASP A 129 -4.05 -9.29 9.47
C ASP A 129 -3.51 -8.52 8.24
N LEU A 130 -4.22 -8.60 7.11
CA LEU A 130 -3.91 -7.84 5.89
C LEU A 130 -4.45 -6.42 5.96
N SER A 131 -5.43 -6.16 6.81
CA SER A 131 -5.90 -4.80 7.08
C SER A 131 -4.91 -4.13 8.02
N PHE A 132 -4.36 -2.98 7.64
CA PHE A 132 -3.54 -2.12 8.54
C PHE A 132 -4.37 -1.49 9.66
N LYS A 133 -5.54 -2.05 9.97
CA LYS A 133 -6.37 -1.57 11.06
C LYS A 133 -5.72 -1.87 12.40
N ILE A 134 -5.56 -0.83 13.18
CA ILE A 134 -5.04 -0.90 14.54
C ILE A 134 -6.13 -0.51 15.54
N ASP A 135 -6.19 -1.25 16.62
CA ASP A 135 -7.06 -0.94 17.75
C ASP A 135 -6.35 -0.05 18.79
N ALA A 136 -7.07 0.32 19.84
CA ALA A 136 -6.53 1.15 20.92
C ALA A 136 -5.34 0.47 21.65
N ALA A 137 -5.42 -0.85 21.84
CA ALA A 137 -4.36 -1.61 22.51
C ALA A 137 -3.08 -1.64 21.66
N THR A 138 -3.22 -1.84 20.36
CA THR A 138 -2.10 -1.80 19.40
C THR A 138 -1.48 -0.41 19.34
N ARG A 139 -2.28 0.68 19.32
CA ARG A 139 -1.76 2.05 19.38
C ARG A 139 -0.94 2.30 20.64
N ALA A 140 -1.48 1.92 21.80
CA ALA A 140 -0.77 2.06 23.07
C ALA A 140 0.57 1.32 23.06
N LYS A 141 0.57 0.06 22.62
CA LYS A 141 1.79 -0.77 22.53
C LYS A 141 2.84 -0.18 21.59
N VAL A 142 2.43 0.37 20.44
CA VAL A 142 3.35 1.03 19.50
C VAL A 142 3.94 2.30 20.09
N ILE A 143 3.14 3.12 20.78
CA ILE A 143 3.63 4.32 21.47
C ILE A 143 4.66 3.93 22.55
N ASP A 144 4.34 2.95 23.37
CA ASP A 144 5.24 2.50 24.44
C ASP A 144 6.56 1.95 23.87
N GLY A 145 6.50 1.16 22.82
CA GLY A 145 7.67 0.66 22.12
C GLY A 145 8.53 1.76 21.48
N ALA A 146 7.89 2.76 20.87
CA ALA A 146 8.60 3.90 20.27
C ALA A 146 9.29 4.75 21.34
N VAL A 147 8.61 5.01 22.46
CA VAL A 147 9.18 5.75 23.60
C VAL A 147 10.34 4.98 24.20
N ALA A 148 10.20 3.67 24.43
CA ALA A 148 11.29 2.84 24.93
C ALA A 148 12.53 2.88 24.01
N ALA A 149 12.31 2.73 22.70
CA ALA A 149 13.39 2.79 21.72
C ALA A 149 14.06 4.18 21.68
N LEU A 150 13.30 5.28 21.80
CA LEU A 150 13.85 6.62 21.88
C LEU A 150 14.78 6.77 23.09
N ASN A 151 14.37 6.29 24.25
CA ASN A 151 15.15 6.42 25.48
C ASN A 151 16.40 5.51 25.50
N ASP A 152 16.35 4.37 24.79
CA ASP A 152 17.44 3.40 24.76
C ASP A 152 18.51 3.73 23.70
N ILE A 153 18.08 4.19 22.53
CA ILE A 153 18.96 4.28 21.35
C ILE A 153 19.38 5.73 21.01
N TYR A 154 18.59 6.74 21.44
CA TYR A 154 18.84 8.11 21.01
C TYR A 154 20.05 8.73 21.70
N VAL A 155 21.02 9.22 20.90
CA VAL A 155 22.33 9.69 21.37
C VAL A 155 22.26 10.87 22.36
N PHE A 156 21.16 11.64 22.32
CA PHE A 156 20.95 12.80 23.21
C PHE A 156 19.78 12.56 24.18
N PRO A 157 20.02 12.08 25.40
CA PRO A 157 18.96 11.69 26.36
C PRO A 157 17.93 12.80 26.63
N GLU A 158 18.38 14.05 26.80
CA GLU A 158 17.51 15.21 27.03
C GLU A 158 16.55 15.47 25.86
N THR A 159 17.00 15.17 24.65
CA THR A 159 16.20 15.30 23.44
C THR A 159 15.18 14.16 23.35
N ALA A 160 15.59 12.93 23.66
CA ALA A 160 14.72 11.76 23.74
C ALA A 160 13.57 12.01 24.71
N LYS A 161 13.88 12.56 25.90
CA LYS A 161 12.88 12.89 26.92
C LYS A 161 11.86 13.92 26.44
N LYS A 162 12.29 14.97 25.74
CA LYS A 162 11.38 15.96 25.15
C LYS A 162 10.47 15.35 24.06
N MET A 163 11.00 14.42 23.27
CA MET A 163 10.21 13.68 22.29
C MET A 163 9.18 12.78 22.98
N GLU A 164 9.58 12.06 24.02
CA GLU A 164 8.66 11.26 24.83
C GLU A 164 7.54 12.14 25.41
N GLU A 165 7.87 13.27 26.04
CA GLU A 165 6.90 14.21 26.61
C GLU A 165 5.89 14.68 25.56
N ALA A 166 6.36 14.99 24.34
CA ALA A 166 5.50 15.40 23.23
C ALA A 166 4.55 14.27 22.80
N VAL A 167 5.05 13.06 22.61
CA VAL A 167 4.26 11.87 22.25
C VAL A 167 3.21 11.59 23.32
N ARG A 168 3.60 11.60 24.60
CA ARG A 168 2.69 11.35 25.73
C ARG A 168 1.65 12.46 25.88
N ALA A 169 2.00 13.72 25.58
CA ALA A 169 1.05 14.82 25.57
C ALA A 169 -0.03 14.65 24.51
N HIS A 170 0.34 14.26 23.27
CA HIS A 170 -0.61 13.95 22.22
C HIS A 170 -1.48 12.75 22.56
N GLN A 171 -0.90 11.69 23.17
CA GLN A 171 -1.64 10.53 23.63
C GLN A 171 -2.71 10.91 24.67
N ARG A 172 -2.34 11.72 25.69
CA ARG A 172 -3.30 12.18 26.72
C ARG A 172 -4.41 13.07 26.18
N LYS A 173 -4.16 13.79 25.08
CA LYS A 173 -5.18 14.61 24.40
C LYS A 173 -6.13 13.80 23.53
N GLY A 174 -5.86 12.50 23.32
CA GLY A 174 -6.64 11.67 22.41
C GLY A 174 -6.36 11.92 20.93
N ASP A 175 -5.25 12.60 20.60
CA ASP A 175 -4.92 12.98 19.20
C ASP A 175 -4.71 11.76 18.28
N TYR A 176 -4.59 10.56 18.86
CA TYR A 176 -4.42 9.29 18.15
C TYR A 176 -5.67 8.40 18.17
N ASP A 177 -6.69 8.71 18.97
CA ASP A 177 -7.78 7.78 19.28
C ASP A 177 -8.65 7.43 18.08
N ALA A 178 -8.89 8.40 17.20
CA ALA A 178 -9.70 8.21 15.99
C ALA A 178 -8.94 7.49 14.85
N ILE A 179 -7.62 7.28 14.99
CA ILE A 179 -6.81 6.69 13.92
C ILE A 179 -6.88 5.17 14.02
N SER A 180 -7.49 4.55 13.03
CA SER A 180 -7.61 3.09 12.92
C SER A 180 -6.70 2.48 11.84
N ASP A 181 -6.03 3.29 11.03
CA ASP A 181 -5.09 2.86 10.00
C ASP A 181 -3.65 2.98 10.53
N GLY A 182 -2.85 1.91 10.40
CA GLY A 182 -1.49 1.86 10.94
C GLY A 182 -0.52 2.82 10.27
N ASP A 183 -0.66 3.07 8.97
CA ASP A 183 0.19 4.00 8.23
C ASP A 183 -0.15 5.45 8.58
N ASP A 184 -1.44 5.77 8.69
CA ASP A 184 -1.87 7.10 9.13
C ASP A 184 -1.44 7.36 10.57
N PHE A 185 -1.46 6.31 11.40
CA PHE A 185 -0.92 6.38 12.76
C PHE A 185 0.59 6.62 12.77
N ALA A 186 1.36 5.89 11.98
CA ALA A 186 2.81 6.08 11.85
C ALA A 186 3.14 7.50 11.34
N LYS A 187 2.43 8.00 10.33
CA LYS A 187 2.57 9.37 9.82
C LYS A 187 2.27 10.41 10.90
N ARG A 188 1.26 10.18 11.72
CA ARG A 188 0.87 11.09 12.80
C ARG A 188 1.85 11.05 13.98
N LEU A 189 2.42 9.89 14.27
CA LEU A 189 3.39 9.70 15.35
C LEU A 189 4.76 10.30 15.00
N THR A 190 5.21 10.16 13.76
CA THR A 190 6.54 10.59 13.28
C THR A 190 6.87 12.06 13.56
N PRO A 191 6.00 13.07 13.32
CA PRO A 191 6.29 14.46 13.65
C PRO A 191 6.49 14.71 15.16
N SER A 192 5.87 13.88 16.02
CA SER A 192 6.00 13.96 17.48
C SER A 192 7.35 13.43 17.97
N VAL A 193 7.96 12.51 17.21
CA VAL A 193 9.30 11.97 17.48
C VAL A 193 10.40 12.65 16.64
N THR A 194 10.04 13.64 15.80
CA THR A 194 10.98 14.42 15.02
C THR A 194 10.96 15.86 15.53
N LEU A 195 12.05 16.33 16.09
CA LEU A 195 12.13 17.71 16.54
C LEU A 195 12.05 18.66 15.33
N LYS A 196 11.01 19.50 15.28
CA LYS A 196 10.91 20.63 14.32
C LYS A 196 12.04 21.67 14.43
N ASN A 197 13.04 21.45 15.27
CA ASN A 197 14.10 22.39 15.61
C ASN A 197 15.49 22.03 15.04
N ALA A 198 15.58 21.18 14.01
CA ALA A 198 16.86 20.99 13.30
C ALA A 198 17.39 22.28 12.62
N LYS A 199 16.58 23.33 12.52
CA LYS A 199 16.99 24.64 11.98
C LYS A 199 17.84 25.50 12.94
N ARG A 200 18.17 25.03 14.14
CA ARG A 200 18.92 25.83 15.13
C ARG A 200 20.39 25.43 15.29
N TRP A 201 20.89 24.57 14.44
CA TRP A 201 22.30 24.10 14.50
C TRP A 201 23.09 24.42 13.22
N SER A 202 22.77 25.51 12.54
CA SER A 202 23.68 26.14 11.56
C SER A 202 24.34 27.34 12.24
N VAL A 203 25.48 27.12 12.85
CA VAL A 203 26.51 28.10 13.16
C VAL A 203 27.71 27.78 12.30
#